data_21d0a539d45e18b4d73a54a304cefffc
#
_entry.id   21d0a539d45e18b4d73a54a304cefffc
#
_cell.length_a   1.000
_cell.length_b   1.000
_cell.length_c   1.000
_cell.angle_alpha   90.00
_cell.angle_beta   90.00
_cell.angle_gamma   90.00
#
_symmetry.space_group_name_H-M   'P 1'
#
loop_
_entity.id
_entity.type
_entity.pdbx_description
1 polymer ?
#
loop_
_entity_poly.entity_id
_entity_poly.type
_entity_poly.pdbx_seq_one_letter_code
_entity_poly.pdbx_strand_id
1 'polypeptide(L)'
;FDVVVSDQSRNDNIMDVCKEYDFDFTYVKYQGSVPCENINVALTECTGRIIKIMFSDDVLVTNTALEKIHDEYEDPECKWLFTGFCALNKDGCYENAKQARWADKTLEGNNHLSSPSVVSFLNECKEEFDHELKLLLDVDFYHRMRWKHGMPHFIWPVLVANREHDDRISSDATSKYDCVVEHPEGNWMMNSKELNYVHQKYPEFLINQKYPDEN
;
A
#
# COMPACT_ATOMS: atom_id res chain seq x y z
N PHE A 1 -15.30 -5.06 -13.07
CA PHE A 1 -13.87 -5.05 -12.68
C PHE A 1 -13.26 -6.45 -12.88
N ASP A 2 -11.95 -6.49 -13.12
CA ASP A 2 -11.18 -7.71 -13.23
C ASP A 2 -10.44 -7.96 -11.91
N VAL A 3 -10.27 -9.22 -11.53
CA VAL A 3 -9.54 -9.61 -10.33
C VAL A 3 -8.24 -10.31 -10.72
N VAL A 4 -7.12 -9.83 -10.19
CA VAL A 4 -5.81 -10.47 -10.31
C VAL A 4 -5.36 -10.93 -8.94
N VAL A 5 -5.07 -12.21 -8.82
CA VAL A 5 -4.57 -12.84 -7.59
C VAL A 5 -3.15 -13.32 -7.81
N SER A 6 -2.18 -12.71 -7.13
CA SER A 6 -0.79 -13.19 -7.10
C SER A 6 -0.52 -13.85 -5.75
N ASP A 7 -0.26 -15.14 -5.79
CA ASP A 7 -0.16 -16.01 -4.60
C ASP A 7 1.28 -16.44 -4.36
N GLN A 8 1.83 -16.05 -3.21
CA GLN A 8 3.16 -16.39 -2.73
C GLN A 8 3.13 -17.55 -1.69
N SER A 9 1.96 -18.10 -1.39
CA SER A 9 1.85 -19.21 -0.42
C SER A 9 2.54 -20.48 -0.93
N ARG A 10 2.88 -21.37 -0.01
CA ARG A 10 3.55 -22.64 -0.34
C ARG A 10 2.60 -23.73 -0.82
N ASN A 11 1.31 -23.52 -0.68
CA ASN A 11 0.25 -24.48 -1.03
C ASN A 11 -0.74 -23.86 -2.01
N ASP A 12 -1.75 -24.57 -2.39
CA ASP A 12 -2.77 -24.13 -3.36
C ASP A 12 -4.08 -23.67 -2.71
N ASN A 13 -4.09 -23.46 -1.38
CA ASN A 13 -5.30 -23.08 -0.65
C ASN A 13 -5.93 -21.79 -1.18
N ILE A 14 -5.13 -20.81 -1.62
CA ILE A 14 -5.63 -19.53 -2.19
C ILE A 14 -6.36 -19.81 -3.50
N MET A 15 -5.80 -20.64 -4.39
CA MET A 15 -6.45 -21.04 -5.63
C MET A 15 -7.78 -21.75 -5.34
N ASP A 16 -7.82 -22.62 -4.34
CA ASP A 16 -9.04 -23.38 -4.00
C ASP A 16 -10.11 -22.43 -3.47
N VAL A 17 -9.76 -21.45 -2.64
CA VAL A 17 -10.68 -20.37 -2.21
C VAL A 17 -11.18 -19.56 -3.42
N CYS A 18 -10.31 -19.17 -4.35
CA CYS A 18 -10.74 -18.42 -5.54
C CYS A 18 -11.79 -19.19 -6.37
N LYS A 19 -11.66 -20.52 -6.48
CA LYS A 19 -12.61 -21.35 -7.22
C LYS A 19 -14.00 -21.50 -6.56
N GLU A 20 -14.13 -21.14 -5.29
CA GLU A 20 -15.43 -21.16 -4.59
C GLU A 20 -16.33 -19.98 -5.01
N TYR A 21 -15.77 -18.96 -5.66
CA TYR A 21 -16.51 -17.79 -6.10
C TYR A 21 -16.81 -17.83 -7.60
N ASP A 22 -17.99 -17.42 -7.97
CA ASP A 22 -18.46 -17.37 -9.36
C ASP A 22 -18.11 -16.02 -10.00
N PHE A 23 -16.80 -15.80 -10.24
CA PHE A 23 -16.31 -14.66 -11.02
C PHE A 23 -15.00 -15.02 -11.75
N ASP A 24 -14.75 -14.34 -12.87
CA ASP A 24 -13.51 -14.50 -13.61
C ASP A 24 -12.33 -13.83 -12.88
N PHE A 25 -11.20 -14.53 -12.77
CA PHE A 25 -9.98 -14.00 -12.18
C PHE A 25 -8.74 -14.50 -12.92
N THR A 26 -7.71 -13.67 -12.92
CA THR A 26 -6.35 -14.06 -13.31
C THR A 26 -5.59 -14.50 -12.07
N TYR A 27 -5.07 -15.72 -12.09
CA TYR A 27 -4.28 -16.25 -10.97
C TYR A 27 -2.84 -16.50 -11.39
N VAL A 28 -1.90 -15.98 -10.60
CA VAL A 28 -0.47 -16.18 -10.78
C VAL A 28 0.13 -16.74 -9.51
N LYS A 29 0.82 -17.88 -9.64
CA LYS A 29 1.60 -18.47 -8.54
C LYS A 29 3.02 -17.93 -8.58
N TYR A 30 3.35 -17.03 -7.65
CA TYR A 30 4.71 -16.51 -7.51
C TYR A 30 5.55 -17.45 -6.65
N GLN A 31 6.69 -17.92 -7.19
CA GLN A 31 7.55 -18.92 -6.52
C GLN A 31 8.66 -18.32 -5.65
N GLY A 32 8.81 -16.98 -5.66
CA GLY A 32 9.80 -16.29 -4.85
C GLY A 32 9.38 -16.07 -3.41
N SER A 33 10.22 -15.34 -2.67
CA SER A 33 10.00 -15.02 -1.25
C SER A 33 9.93 -13.53 -0.95
N VAL A 34 10.02 -12.68 -1.98
CA VAL A 34 10.04 -11.22 -1.83
C VAL A 34 8.63 -10.66 -2.04
N PRO A 35 8.02 -10.02 -1.03
CA PRO A 35 6.65 -9.50 -1.14
C PRO A 35 6.47 -8.48 -2.27
N CYS A 36 7.45 -7.58 -2.46
CA CYS A 36 7.40 -6.57 -3.53
C CYS A 36 7.36 -7.18 -4.92
N GLU A 37 8.13 -8.24 -5.16
CA GLU A 37 8.09 -8.97 -6.45
C GLU A 37 6.73 -9.63 -6.68
N ASN A 38 6.11 -10.17 -5.63
CA ASN A 38 4.77 -10.73 -5.72
C ASN A 38 3.72 -9.67 -6.09
N ILE A 39 3.82 -8.47 -5.51
CA ILE A 39 2.96 -7.33 -5.87
C ILE A 39 3.22 -6.92 -7.33
N ASN A 40 4.48 -6.82 -7.75
CA ASN A 40 4.86 -6.44 -9.11
C ASN A 40 4.34 -7.44 -10.14
N VAL A 41 4.37 -8.73 -9.83
CA VAL A 41 3.77 -9.78 -10.68
C VAL A 41 2.27 -9.53 -10.85
N ALA A 42 1.53 -9.25 -9.78
CA ALA A 42 0.11 -8.89 -9.87
C ALA A 42 -0.10 -7.64 -10.75
N LEU A 43 0.71 -6.61 -10.54
CA LEU A 43 0.63 -5.36 -11.30
C LEU A 43 0.87 -5.58 -12.81
N THR A 44 1.74 -6.52 -13.18
CA THR A 44 2.01 -6.84 -14.58
C THR A 44 0.77 -7.40 -15.29
N GLU A 45 -0.04 -8.18 -14.60
CA GLU A 45 -1.25 -8.79 -15.13
C GLU A 45 -2.47 -7.84 -15.17
N CYS A 46 -2.38 -6.69 -14.49
CA CYS A 46 -3.47 -5.71 -14.46
C CYS A 46 -3.61 -4.99 -15.82
N THR A 47 -4.79 -5.10 -16.45
CA THR A 47 -5.13 -4.48 -17.75
C THR A 47 -6.17 -3.38 -17.64
N GLY A 48 -6.89 -3.28 -16.53
CA GLY A 48 -7.92 -2.26 -16.30
C GLY A 48 -7.34 -0.83 -16.26
N ARG A 49 -8.19 0.18 -16.52
CA ARG A 49 -7.83 1.62 -16.47
C ARG A 49 -7.35 2.04 -15.08
N ILE A 50 -8.00 1.54 -14.03
CA ILE A 50 -7.71 1.86 -12.64
C ILE A 50 -7.22 0.60 -11.94
N ILE A 51 -6.13 0.71 -11.20
CA ILE A 51 -5.59 -0.37 -10.37
C ILE A 51 -5.91 -0.07 -8.91
N LYS A 52 -6.54 -1.03 -8.24
CA LYS A 52 -6.79 -1.04 -6.81
C LYS A 52 -6.02 -2.18 -6.18
N ILE A 53 -5.00 -1.86 -5.38
CA ILE A 53 -4.26 -2.87 -4.63
C ILE A 53 -5.10 -3.30 -3.41
N MET A 54 -5.12 -4.59 -3.13
CA MET A 54 -5.70 -5.16 -1.91
C MET A 54 -4.76 -6.23 -1.37
N PHE A 55 -4.32 -6.09 -0.14
CA PHE A 55 -3.61 -7.15 0.56
C PHE A 55 -4.62 -8.18 1.08
N SER A 56 -4.18 -9.42 1.18
CA SER A 56 -5.04 -10.56 1.50
C SER A 56 -5.70 -10.50 2.89
N ASP A 57 -5.15 -9.71 3.79
CA ASP A 57 -5.63 -9.50 5.16
C ASP A 57 -6.57 -8.28 5.28
N ASP A 58 -6.61 -7.39 4.28
CA ASP A 58 -7.44 -6.19 4.29
C ASP A 58 -8.81 -6.42 3.64
N VAL A 59 -9.79 -5.57 3.97
CA VAL A 59 -11.15 -5.68 3.45
C VAL A 59 -11.71 -4.34 2.97
N LEU A 60 -12.59 -4.39 1.96
CA LEU A 60 -13.43 -3.25 1.60
C LEU A 60 -14.58 -3.13 2.60
N VAL A 61 -14.77 -1.93 3.17
CA VAL A 61 -15.75 -1.71 4.26
C VAL A 61 -17.20 -1.75 3.76
N THR A 62 -17.42 -1.43 2.49
CA THR A 62 -18.75 -1.43 1.87
C THR A 62 -18.74 -2.08 0.49
N ASN A 63 -19.89 -2.60 0.07
CA ASN A 63 -20.06 -3.17 -1.27
C ASN A 63 -20.04 -2.12 -2.40
N THR A 64 -20.10 -0.82 -2.08
CA THR A 64 -19.98 0.30 -3.02
C THR A 64 -18.58 0.95 -3.00
N ALA A 65 -17.59 0.34 -2.33
CA ALA A 65 -16.28 0.94 -2.17
C ALA A 65 -15.57 1.13 -3.52
N LEU A 66 -15.61 0.14 -4.42
CA LEU A 66 -15.01 0.23 -5.74
C LEU A 66 -15.72 1.25 -6.64
N GLU A 67 -17.05 1.35 -6.56
CA GLU A 67 -17.83 2.37 -7.26
C GLU A 67 -17.39 3.78 -6.86
N LYS A 68 -17.32 4.05 -5.55
CA LYS A 68 -16.87 5.35 -5.04
C LYS A 68 -15.44 5.70 -5.43
N ILE A 69 -14.54 4.70 -5.47
CA ILE A 69 -13.18 4.89 -5.96
C ILE A 69 -13.20 5.22 -7.46
N HIS A 70 -13.99 4.47 -8.25
CA HIS A 70 -14.11 4.69 -9.70
C HIS A 70 -14.61 6.10 -10.03
N ASP A 71 -15.64 6.58 -9.32
CA ASP A 71 -16.26 7.88 -9.56
C ASP A 71 -15.27 9.06 -9.41
N GLU A 72 -14.29 8.94 -8.51
CA GLU A 72 -13.25 9.96 -8.36
C GLU A 72 -12.34 10.09 -9.59
N TYR A 73 -12.18 9.02 -10.38
CA TYR A 73 -11.40 9.05 -11.62
C TYR A 73 -12.18 9.61 -12.83
N GLU A 74 -13.38 10.08 -12.64
CA GLU A 74 -14.07 10.95 -13.62
C GLU A 74 -13.46 12.38 -13.63
N ASP A 75 -12.80 12.79 -12.55
CA ASP A 75 -11.94 13.96 -12.55
C ASP A 75 -10.64 13.66 -13.32
N PRO A 76 -10.36 14.36 -14.46
CA PRO A 76 -9.16 14.11 -15.26
C PRO A 76 -7.86 14.44 -14.54
N GLU A 77 -7.89 15.22 -13.45
CA GLU A 77 -6.72 15.54 -12.64
C GLU A 77 -6.40 14.42 -11.64
N CYS A 78 -7.34 13.50 -11.38
CA CYS A 78 -7.14 12.38 -10.48
C CYS A 78 -6.29 11.28 -11.13
N LYS A 79 -5.00 11.27 -10.87
CA LYS A 79 -4.06 10.23 -11.33
C LYS A 79 -3.94 9.08 -10.34
N TRP A 80 -4.01 9.41 -9.07
CA TRP A 80 -3.96 8.47 -7.95
C TRP A 80 -4.61 9.06 -6.71
N LEU A 81 -5.14 8.20 -5.86
CA LEU A 81 -5.86 8.63 -4.67
C LEU A 81 -5.67 7.69 -3.48
N PHE A 82 -5.96 8.24 -2.31
CA PHE A 82 -6.10 7.50 -1.06
C PHE A 82 -7.51 7.65 -0.52
N THR A 83 -8.06 6.55 -0.04
CA THR A 83 -9.33 6.54 0.71
C THR A 83 -9.10 6.76 2.19
N GLY A 84 -10.15 7.07 2.95
CA GLY A 84 -10.14 6.86 4.39
C GLY A 84 -10.00 5.37 4.72
N PHE A 85 -9.46 5.09 5.91
CA PHE A 85 -9.23 3.72 6.40
C PHE A 85 -9.54 3.58 7.88
N CYS A 86 -9.69 2.34 8.34
CA CYS A 86 -9.87 2.01 9.75
C CYS A 86 -9.15 0.71 10.09
N ALA A 87 -9.13 0.35 11.35
CA ALA A 87 -8.72 -0.98 11.79
C ALA A 87 -9.94 -1.93 11.81
N LEU A 88 -9.71 -3.19 11.47
CA LEU A 88 -10.61 -4.30 11.74
C LEU A 88 -9.96 -5.17 12.81
N ASN A 89 -10.43 -5.07 14.04
CA ASN A 89 -9.85 -5.77 15.17
C ASN A 89 -10.16 -7.29 15.16
N LYS A 90 -9.55 -8.04 16.08
CA LYS A 90 -9.71 -9.50 16.19
C LYS A 90 -11.15 -9.93 16.50
N ASP A 91 -11.96 -9.05 17.09
CA ASP A 91 -13.38 -9.30 17.40
C ASP A 91 -14.31 -8.99 16.20
N GLY A 92 -13.76 -8.56 15.07
CA GLY A 92 -14.51 -8.21 13.87
C GLY A 92 -15.14 -6.82 13.90
N CYS A 93 -14.69 -5.95 14.81
CA CYS A 93 -15.19 -4.57 14.93
C CYS A 93 -14.31 -3.60 14.16
N TYR A 94 -14.95 -2.65 13.47
CA TYR A 94 -14.28 -1.52 12.83
C TYR A 94 -14.02 -0.41 13.85
N GLU A 95 -12.79 0.04 13.94
CA GLU A 95 -12.38 1.08 14.87
C GLU A 95 -11.26 1.97 14.34
N ASN A 96 -10.98 3.09 15.01
CA ASN A 96 -9.88 3.98 14.66
C ASN A 96 -9.95 4.52 13.22
N ALA A 97 -11.13 4.94 12.77
CA ALA A 97 -11.31 5.55 11.45
C ALA A 97 -10.43 6.79 11.27
N LYS A 98 -9.70 6.83 10.16
CA LYS A 98 -8.73 7.89 9.83
C LYS A 98 -8.86 8.30 8.37
N GLN A 99 -8.53 9.56 8.10
CA GLN A 99 -8.26 10.05 6.76
C GLN A 99 -6.77 9.84 6.45
N ALA A 100 -6.45 9.28 5.30
CA ALA A 100 -5.11 9.30 4.77
C ALA A 100 -4.69 10.75 4.52
N ARG A 101 -3.44 11.07 4.79
CA ARG A 101 -2.90 12.42 4.56
C ARG A 101 -1.41 12.36 4.26
N TRP A 102 -0.96 13.24 3.39
CA TRP A 102 0.46 13.43 3.17
C TRP A 102 1.10 14.10 4.40
N ALA A 103 2.29 13.66 4.76
CA ALA A 103 3.08 14.24 5.83
C ALA A 103 4.51 14.52 5.33
N ASP A 104 5.10 15.62 5.74
CA ASP A 104 6.44 16.06 5.32
C ASP A 104 7.52 15.02 5.63
N LYS A 105 7.30 14.20 6.66
CA LYS A 105 8.23 13.14 7.11
C LYS A 105 7.87 11.74 6.64
N THR A 106 7.11 11.62 5.56
CA THR A 106 6.72 10.30 5.02
C THR A 106 7.96 9.47 4.68
N LEU A 107 8.98 10.05 4.05
CA LEU A 107 10.25 9.37 3.76
C LEU A 107 11.11 9.05 5.00
N GLU A 108 10.82 9.64 6.13
CA GLU A 108 11.44 9.30 7.41
C GLU A 108 10.71 8.12 8.12
N GLY A 109 9.79 7.46 7.43
CA GLY A 109 8.99 6.34 7.96
C GLY A 109 7.71 6.78 8.70
N ASN A 110 7.40 8.08 8.74
CA ASN A 110 6.17 8.59 9.35
C ASN A 110 4.99 8.48 8.38
N ASN A 111 4.55 7.23 8.14
CA ASN A 111 3.49 6.92 7.18
C ASN A 111 2.09 7.21 7.75
N HIS A 112 1.48 8.31 7.31
CA HIS A 112 0.07 8.63 7.57
C HIS A 112 -0.88 8.25 6.41
N LEU A 113 -0.37 7.53 5.41
CA LEU A 113 -1.11 7.11 4.22
C LEU A 113 -1.66 5.69 4.34
N SER A 114 -1.17 4.93 5.35
CA SER A 114 -1.54 3.52 5.59
C SER A 114 -0.95 2.55 4.56
N SER A 115 -1.48 1.32 4.54
CA SER A 115 -1.01 0.23 3.66
C SER A 115 -1.36 0.47 2.19
N PRO A 116 -0.72 -0.23 1.25
CA PRO A 116 -1.08 -0.18 -0.17
C PRO A 116 -2.53 -0.55 -0.47
N SER A 117 -3.24 -1.22 0.43
CA SER A 117 -4.67 -1.47 0.27
C SER A 117 -5.53 -0.19 0.29
N VAL A 118 -4.99 0.95 0.73
CA VAL A 118 -5.71 2.23 0.79
C VAL A 118 -5.56 3.03 -0.51
N VAL A 119 -4.53 2.73 -1.32
CA VAL A 119 -4.24 3.45 -2.57
C VAL A 119 -4.93 2.82 -3.78
N SER A 120 -5.27 3.66 -4.76
CA SER A 120 -5.54 3.28 -6.14
C SER A 120 -4.92 4.29 -7.09
N PHE A 121 -4.71 3.90 -8.36
CA PHE A 121 -4.05 4.74 -9.35
C PHE A 121 -4.44 4.33 -10.78
N LEU A 122 -4.29 5.27 -11.72
CA LEU A 122 -4.43 4.95 -13.13
C LEU A 122 -3.32 3.98 -13.58
N ASN A 123 -3.66 3.01 -14.41
CA ASN A 123 -2.71 2.01 -14.91
C ASN A 123 -1.52 2.65 -15.65
N GLU A 124 -1.74 3.76 -16.35
CA GLU A 124 -0.67 4.54 -17.00
C GLU A 124 0.31 5.18 -16.01
N CYS A 125 -0.08 5.33 -14.74
CA CYS A 125 0.76 5.83 -13.64
C CYS A 125 1.41 4.70 -12.83
N LYS A 126 1.29 3.46 -13.29
CA LYS A 126 1.80 2.28 -12.58
C LYS A 126 3.31 2.35 -12.37
N GLU A 127 3.71 2.14 -11.12
CA GLU A 127 5.11 2.01 -10.69
C GLU A 127 5.32 0.64 -10.05
N GLU A 128 6.52 0.11 -10.16
CA GLU A 128 6.89 -1.14 -9.48
C GLU A 128 7.29 -0.86 -8.03
N PHE A 129 7.02 -1.79 -7.13
CA PHE A 129 7.56 -1.76 -5.77
C PHE A 129 9.03 -2.16 -5.79
N ASP A 130 9.85 -1.50 -4.98
CA ASP A 130 11.27 -1.79 -4.89
C ASP A 130 11.51 -3.09 -4.10
N HIS A 131 12.13 -4.08 -4.74
CA HIS A 131 12.34 -5.41 -4.18
C HIS A 131 13.38 -5.46 -3.03
N GLU A 132 14.16 -4.42 -2.85
CA GLU A 132 15.08 -4.29 -1.71
C GLU A 132 14.36 -3.92 -0.41
N LEU A 133 13.08 -3.50 -0.49
CA LEU A 133 12.29 -3.04 0.64
C LEU A 133 11.25 -4.07 1.09
N LYS A 134 11.00 -4.14 2.39
CA LYS A 134 9.97 -4.99 3.01
C LYS A 134 9.01 -4.22 3.88
N LEU A 135 9.51 -3.27 4.66
CA LEU A 135 8.71 -2.43 5.57
C LEU A 135 8.40 -1.07 4.96
N LEU A 136 9.39 -0.44 4.30
CA LEU A 136 9.25 0.88 3.69
C LEU A 136 8.83 0.80 2.22
N LEU A 137 8.36 -0.34 1.76
CA LEU A 137 7.94 -0.55 0.37
C LEU A 137 6.83 0.41 -0.07
N ASP A 138 5.89 0.70 0.83
CA ASP A 138 4.79 1.62 0.63
C ASP A 138 5.27 3.08 0.60
N VAL A 139 6.12 3.46 1.54
CA VAL A 139 6.69 4.81 1.64
C VAL A 139 7.50 5.16 0.38
N ASP A 140 8.36 4.26 -0.08
CA ASP A 140 9.13 4.43 -1.33
C ASP A 140 8.20 4.54 -2.55
N PHE A 141 7.21 3.65 -2.64
CA PHE A 141 6.23 3.67 -3.71
C PHE A 141 5.45 4.98 -3.76
N TYR A 142 4.91 5.45 -2.61
CA TYR A 142 4.17 6.70 -2.52
C TYR A 142 5.03 7.92 -2.85
N HIS A 143 6.30 7.92 -2.43
CA HIS A 143 7.24 8.98 -2.77
C HIS A 143 7.45 9.08 -4.29
N ARG A 144 7.70 7.93 -4.98
CA ARG A 144 7.89 7.91 -6.43
C ARG A 144 6.61 8.30 -7.19
N MET A 145 5.45 7.85 -6.72
CA MET A 145 4.17 8.26 -7.27
C MET A 145 4.00 9.78 -7.17
N ARG A 146 4.24 10.36 -6.01
CA ARG A 146 4.17 11.81 -5.84
C ARG A 146 5.18 12.57 -6.70
N TRP A 147 6.41 12.08 -6.77
CA TRP A 147 7.46 12.70 -7.58
C TRP A 147 7.10 12.77 -9.06
N LYS A 148 6.50 11.71 -9.58
CA LYS A 148 6.19 11.59 -11.01
C LYS A 148 4.81 12.12 -11.40
N HIS A 149 3.84 12.00 -10.51
CA HIS A 149 2.43 12.20 -10.84
C HIS A 149 1.77 13.32 -10.03
N GLY A 150 2.51 13.98 -9.13
CA GLY A 150 1.99 15.05 -8.26
C GLY A 150 1.23 14.55 -7.05
N MET A 151 0.56 15.46 -6.34
CA MET A 151 -0.20 15.19 -5.13
C MET A 151 -1.34 14.21 -5.40
N PRO A 152 -1.55 13.18 -4.55
CA PRO A 152 -2.72 12.33 -4.65
C PRO A 152 -4.01 13.05 -4.27
N HIS A 153 -5.12 12.60 -4.80
CA HIS A 153 -6.42 12.93 -4.24
C HIS A 153 -6.62 12.18 -2.92
N PHE A 154 -7.31 12.82 -1.99
CA PHE A 154 -7.69 12.23 -0.70
C PHE A 154 -9.20 12.25 -0.59
N ILE A 155 -9.81 11.09 -0.60
CA ILE A 155 -11.25 10.97 -0.49
C ILE A 155 -11.68 10.51 0.90
N TRP A 156 -12.74 11.11 1.37
CA TRP A 156 -13.48 10.71 2.55
C TRP A 156 -14.79 10.12 2.08
N PRO A 157 -15.02 8.86 2.06
CA PRO A 157 -15.24 8.03 3.24
C PRO A 157 -14.16 6.98 3.50
N VAL A 158 -14.28 6.31 4.65
CA VAL A 158 -13.54 5.10 4.99
C VAL A 158 -14.02 3.96 4.09
N LEU A 159 -13.14 3.46 3.22
CA LEU A 159 -13.48 2.39 2.27
C LEU A 159 -12.65 1.12 2.47
N VAL A 160 -11.57 1.20 3.24
CA VAL A 160 -10.67 0.07 3.52
C VAL A 160 -10.52 -0.12 5.01
N ALA A 161 -10.54 -1.35 5.47
CA ALA A 161 -10.16 -1.71 6.83
C ALA A 161 -8.94 -2.64 6.81
N ASN A 162 -7.90 -2.22 7.55
CA ASN A 162 -6.72 -3.01 7.76
C ASN A 162 -6.96 -4.00 8.91
N ARG A 163 -6.89 -5.29 8.63
CA ARG A 163 -7.15 -6.34 9.62
C ARG A 163 -5.99 -6.45 10.59
N GLU A 164 -6.30 -6.46 11.89
CA GLU A 164 -5.31 -6.68 12.95
C GLU A 164 -5.15 -8.17 13.25
N HIS A 165 -3.92 -8.68 13.10
CA HIS A 165 -3.55 -10.05 13.47
C HIS A 165 -2.07 -10.11 13.86
N ASP A 166 -1.67 -11.21 14.51
CA ASP A 166 -0.32 -11.34 15.08
C ASP A 166 0.77 -11.57 14.00
N ASP A 167 0.40 -12.07 12.82
CA ASP A 167 1.32 -12.40 11.73
C ASP A 167 1.61 -11.20 10.79
N ARG A 168 1.19 -10.00 11.13
CA ARG A 168 1.50 -8.80 10.33
C ARG A 168 3.00 -8.56 10.31
N ILE A 169 3.54 -8.21 9.14
CA ILE A 169 4.97 -7.85 9.00
C ILE A 169 5.35 -6.74 9.97
N SER A 170 4.48 -5.74 10.16
CA SER A 170 4.70 -4.63 11.10
C SER A 170 4.68 -5.06 12.57
N SER A 171 3.98 -6.13 12.94
CA SER A 171 3.98 -6.67 14.32
C SER A 171 5.28 -7.40 14.64
N ASP A 172 5.91 -8.00 13.65
CA ASP A 172 7.19 -8.72 13.76
C ASP A 172 8.41 -7.80 13.56
N ALA A 173 8.20 -6.57 13.10
CA ALA A 173 9.25 -5.62 12.72
C ALA A 173 10.20 -5.27 13.87
N THR A 174 9.68 -5.28 15.11
CA THR A 174 10.48 -5.00 16.31
C THR A 174 11.44 -6.14 16.68
N SER A 175 11.16 -7.37 16.26
CA SER A 175 11.92 -8.56 16.70
C SER A 175 12.75 -9.21 15.61
N LYS A 176 12.30 -9.18 14.36
CA LYS A 176 12.94 -9.94 13.25
C LYS A 176 13.81 -9.11 12.32
N TYR A 177 13.55 -7.81 12.19
CA TYR A 177 14.12 -7.02 11.11
C TYR A 177 15.12 -5.95 11.56
N ASP A 178 15.41 -5.81 12.86
CA ASP A 178 16.24 -4.73 13.43
C ASP A 178 15.82 -3.32 12.93
N CYS A 179 14.54 -3.16 12.59
CA CYS A 179 14.04 -2.03 11.83
C CYS A 179 13.41 -0.93 12.70
N VAL A 180 13.09 -1.25 13.95
CA VAL A 180 12.37 -0.33 14.84
C VAL A 180 13.16 -0.15 16.12
N VAL A 181 13.55 1.08 16.42
CA VAL A 181 14.18 1.46 17.67
C VAL A 181 13.22 2.36 18.43
N GLU A 182 12.96 2.04 19.68
CA GLU A 182 12.17 2.92 20.56
C GLU A 182 12.94 4.22 20.80
N HIS A 183 12.32 5.35 20.40
CA HIS A 183 12.89 6.66 20.71
C HIS A 183 12.70 6.97 22.21
N PRO A 184 13.65 7.65 22.90
CA PRO A 184 13.52 8.00 24.30
C PRO A 184 12.25 8.78 24.68
N GLU A 185 11.60 9.39 23.70
CA GLU A 185 10.33 10.12 23.84
C GLU A 185 9.08 9.28 23.54
N GLY A 186 9.21 7.95 23.44
CA GLY A 186 8.09 7.03 23.16
C GLY A 186 7.62 7.00 21.72
N ASN A 187 8.31 7.65 20.82
CA ASN A 187 8.04 7.56 19.38
C ASN A 187 8.89 6.46 18.76
N TRP A 188 8.29 5.66 17.88
CA TRP A 188 9.00 4.64 17.14
C TRP A 188 9.82 5.31 16.04
N MET A 189 11.14 5.20 16.08
CA MET A 189 12.02 5.58 14.98
C MET A 189 12.46 4.34 14.22
N MET A 190 12.32 4.38 12.92
CA MET A 190 12.91 3.37 12.05
C MET A 190 14.41 3.68 11.88
N ASN A 191 15.24 3.07 12.70
CA ASN A 191 16.69 3.04 12.47
C ASN A 191 17.00 1.77 11.71
N SER A 192 16.60 1.71 10.44
CA SER A 192 16.72 0.50 9.67
C SER A 192 17.70 0.67 8.51
N LYS A 193 18.23 -0.47 8.06
CA LYS A 193 18.95 -0.53 6.79
C LYS A 193 18.09 -0.01 5.64
N GLU A 194 16.76 -0.26 5.70
CA GLU A 194 15.83 0.22 4.69
C GLU A 194 15.68 1.74 4.70
N LEU A 195 15.61 2.39 5.87
CA LEU A 195 15.57 3.84 5.95
C LEU A 195 16.84 4.46 5.38
N ASN A 196 18.00 3.91 5.73
CA ASN A 196 19.28 4.35 5.16
C ASN A 196 19.32 4.14 3.63
N TYR A 197 18.79 3.03 3.14
CA TYR A 197 18.68 2.77 1.70
C TYR A 197 17.79 3.81 1.01
N VAL A 198 16.59 4.08 1.55
CA VAL A 198 15.68 5.10 1.02
C VAL A 198 16.32 6.48 1.04
N HIS A 199 17.03 6.85 2.11
CA HIS A 199 17.74 8.13 2.20
C HIS A 199 18.88 8.24 1.17
N GLN A 200 19.61 7.17 0.90
CA GLN A 200 20.64 7.15 -0.13
C GLN A 200 20.05 7.22 -1.55
N LYS A 201 18.86 6.69 -1.74
CA LYS A 201 18.15 6.70 -3.01
C LYS A 201 17.62 8.10 -3.38
N TYR A 202 17.29 8.93 -2.39
CA TYR A 202 16.67 10.24 -2.57
C TYR A 202 17.42 11.40 -1.86
N PRO A 203 18.74 11.57 -2.08
CA PRO A 203 19.52 12.57 -1.34
C PRO A 203 19.08 14.02 -1.65
N GLU A 204 18.68 14.31 -2.88
CA GLU A 204 18.24 15.65 -3.27
C GLU A 204 16.93 16.06 -2.61
N PHE A 205 16.01 15.13 -2.47
CA PHE A 205 14.74 15.39 -1.78
C PHE A 205 14.97 15.68 -0.30
N LEU A 206 15.83 14.92 0.38
CA LEU A 206 16.14 15.12 1.81
C LEU A 206 16.78 16.49 2.08
N ILE A 207 17.53 17.05 1.10
CA ILE A 207 18.15 18.37 1.21
C ILE A 207 17.11 19.48 0.99
N ASN A 208 16.27 19.33 -0.03
CA ASN A 208 15.36 20.40 -0.48
C ASN A 208 13.95 20.28 0.10
N GLN A 209 13.52 19.08 0.49
CA GLN A 209 12.19 18.73 1.01
C GLN A 209 11.04 19.25 0.14
N LYS A 210 11.23 19.30 -1.19
CA LYS A 210 10.24 19.80 -2.15
C LYS A 210 9.98 18.80 -3.26
N TYR A 211 8.72 18.69 -3.59
CA TYR A 211 8.27 17.97 -4.79
C TYR A 211 8.19 18.90 -5.99
N PRO A 212 8.21 18.37 -7.23
CA PRO A 212 8.14 19.19 -8.44
C PRO A 212 6.90 20.07 -8.55
N ASP A 213 5.79 19.68 -7.95
CA ASP A 213 4.51 20.39 -7.92
C ASP A 213 4.43 21.50 -6.85
N GLU A 214 5.49 21.68 -6.05
CA GLU A 214 5.59 22.70 -5.00
C GLU A 214 6.46 23.92 -5.41
N ASN A 215 6.81 24.03 -6.69
CA ASN A 215 7.65 25.12 -7.25
C ASN A 215 6.80 26.25 -7.84
#